data_a0ec03149fdbc1827dc17460fa03494b
#
_entry.id   a0ec03149fdbc1827dc17460fa03494b
#
_cell.length_a   1.000
_cell.length_b   1.000
_cell.length_c   1.000
_cell.angle_alpha   90.00
_cell.angle_beta   90.00
_cell.angle_gamma   90.00
#
_symmetry.space_group_name_H-M   'P 1'
#
loop_
_entity.id
_entity.type
_entity.pdbx_description
1 polymer ?
#
loop_
_entity_poly.entity_id
_entity_poly.type
_entity_poly.pdbx_seq_one_letter_code
_entity_poly.pdbx_strand_id
1 'polypeptide(L)'
;NSEMLKYIDDIFHQELTQERIFETIRMNPKQMKEYFGTERVSSSGELPESFLRTLEDRTNANGVLFVDLHSYRPYRPMSLGVRAKLVDIKTGEFMWAIDETFDAGHASVIVGSSIFQEKEQVRALSAKTSGSVLHSPRIFAKYVASTTFSTLPLR
;
A
#
# COMPACT_ATOMS: atom_id res chain seq x y z
N ASN A 1 10.78 -13.80 6.76
CA ASN A 1 9.47 -13.14 6.58
C ASN A 1 9.53 -11.61 6.70
N SER A 2 10.39 -11.03 7.56
CA SER A 2 10.48 -9.57 7.71
C SER A 2 11.08 -8.86 6.49
N GLU A 3 12.05 -9.45 5.82
CA GLU A 3 12.67 -8.89 4.61
C GLU A 3 11.69 -8.88 3.43
N MET A 4 10.87 -9.92 3.33
CA MET A 4 9.86 -10.02 2.28
C MET A 4 8.75 -8.98 2.45
N LEU A 5 8.30 -8.73 3.68
CA LEU A 5 7.32 -7.68 3.98
C LEU A 5 7.89 -6.29 3.71
N LYS A 6 9.15 -6.05 4.07
CA LYS A 6 9.83 -4.79 3.75
C LYS A 6 9.89 -4.52 2.26
N TYR A 7 10.17 -5.54 1.48
CA TYR A 7 10.21 -5.47 0.03
C TYR A 7 8.83 -5.11 -0.58
N ILE A 8 7.75 -5.69 -0.05
CA ILE A 8 6.39 -5.35 -0.47
C ILE A 8 6.04 -3.92 -0.06
N ASP A 9 6.43 -3.49 1.13
CA ASP A 9 6.24 -2.11 1.59
C ASP A 9 6.89 -1.10 0.63
N ASP A 10 8.09 -1.40 0.14
CA ASP A 10 8.79 -0.54 -0.82
C ASP A 10 8.04 -0.45 -2.15
N ILE A 11 7.48 -1.57 -2.63
CA ILE A 11 6.66 -1.59 -3.83
C ILE A 11 5.40 -0.73 -3.65
N PHE A 12 4.72 -0.87 -2.52
CA PHE A 12 3.52 -0.08 -2.20
C PHE A 12 3.84 1.41 -2.15
N HIS A 13 4.94 1.80 -1.53
CA HIS A 13 5.37 3.19 -1.49
C HIS A 13 5.67 3.75 -2.89
N GLN A 14 6.34 2.98 -3.74
CA GLN A 14 6.61 3.39 -5.11
C GLN A 14 5.32 3.58 -5.92
N GLU A 15 4.37 2.66 -5.81
CA GLU A 15 3.09 2.78 -6.50
C GLU A 15 2.25 3.96 -6.00
N LEU A 16 2.26 4.23 -4.70
CA LEU A 16 1.62 5.41 -4.15
C LEU A 16 2.21 6.70 -4.71
N THR A 17 3.53 6.78 -4.79
CA THR A 17 4.24 7.93 -5.34
C THR A 17 3.90 8.15 -6.82
N GLN A 18 3.72 7.08 -7.59
CA GLN A 18 3.35 7.16 -9.01
C GLN A 18 1.95 7.73 -9.24
N GLU A 19 1.04 7.59 -8.29
CA GLU A 19 -0.31 8.19 -8.41
C GLU A 19 -0.27 9.72 -8.40
N ARG A 20 0.78 10.33 -7.84
CA ARG A 20 1.01 11.78 -7.80
C ARG A 20 -0.12 12.58 -7.16
N ILE A 21 -0.88 11.96 -6.26
CA ILE A 21 -1.97 12.61 -5.53
C ILE A 21 -1.43 13.35 -4.31
N PHE A 22 -0.41 12.79 -3.65
CA PHE A 22 0.13 13.29 -2.40
C PHE A 22 1.65 13.43 -2.47
N GLU A 23 2.16 14.43 -1.75
CA GLU A 23 3.55 14.45 -1.32
C GLU A 23 3.64 13.56 -0.07
N THR A 24 4.46 12.51 -0.13
CA THR A 24 4.51 11.48 0.91
C THR A 24 5.76 11.60 1.77
N ILE A 25 5.57 11.46 3.08
CA ILE A 25 6.65 11.28 4.06
C ILE A 25 6.48 9.90 4.66
N ARG A 26 7.48 9.06 4.48
CA ARG A 26 7.43 7.69 4.98
C ARG A 26 7.96 7.64 6.42
N MET A 27 7.17 7.06 7.33
CA MET A 27 7.57 6.83 8.71
C MET A 27 8.17 5.43 8.85
N ASN A 28 9.44 5.34 9.21
CA ASN A 28 10.08 4.07 9.48
C ASN A 28 9.83 3.59 10.92
N PRO A 29 10.06 2.28 11.22
CA PRO A 29 9.83 1.75 12.57
C PRO A 29 10.62 2.45 13.68
N LYS A 30 11.82 2.93 13.38
CA LYS A 30 12.65 3.66 14.34
C LYS A 30 12.03 5.00 14.73
N GLN A 31 11.56 5.75 13.74
CA GLN A 31 10.85 7.01 13.97
C GLN A 31 9.54 6.78 14.73
N MET A 32 8.81 5.73 14.39
CA MET A 32 7.58 5.35 15.09
C MET A 32 7.85 5.07 16.57
N LYS A 33 8.89 4.31 16.86
CA LYS A 33 9.28 4.01 18.25
C LYS A 33 9.70 5.28 19.01
N GLU A 34 10.45 6.16 18.36
CA GLU A 34 10.89 7.43 18.95
C GLU A 34 9.72 8.35 19.29
N TYR A 35 8.75 8.46 18.38
CA TYR A 35 7.61 9.39 18.57
C TYR A 35 6.46 8.81 19.36
N PHE A 36 6.21 7.52 19.31
CA PHE A 36 5.01 6.88 19.88
C PHE A 36 5.30 5.70 20.79
N GLY A 37 6.58 5.31 20.96
CA GLY A 37 6.94 4.17 21.79
C GLY A 37 6.63 2.80 21.18
N THR A 38 6.14 2.74 19.95
CA THR A 38 5.83 1.51 19.23
C THR A 38 6.37 1.57 17.80
N GLU A 39 6.87 0.45 17.30
CA GLU A 39 7.41 0.35 15.94
C GLU A 39 6.32 0.29 14.87
N ARG A 40 5.12 -0.12 15.24
CA ARG A 40 4.01 -0.33 14.31
C ARG A 40 2.69 0.15 14.91
N VAL A 41 1.89 0.73 14.04
CA VAL A 41 0.51 1.12 14.34
C VAL A 41 -0.38 0.51 13.28
N SER A 42 -1.33 -0.32 13.71
CA SER A 42 -2.28 -0.96 12.80
C SER A 42 -3.39 -0.01 12.40
N SER A 43 -3.86 -0.15 11.15
CA SER A 43 -5.03 0.59 10.67
C SER A 43 -6.31 0.27 11.43
N SER A 44 -6.38 -0.90 12.07
CA SER A 44 -7.56 -1.38 12.81
C SER A 44 -7.40 -1.31 14.33
N GLY A 45 -6.20 -0.99 14.84
CA GLY A 45 -5.94 -0.89 16.27
C GLY A 45 -6.31 0.46 16.86
N GLU A 46 -6.31 0.54 18.19
CA GLU A 46 -6.41 1.82 18.86
C GLU A 46 -5.14 2.65 18.61
N LEU A 47 -5.34 3.90 18.24
CA LEU A 47 -4.24 4.82 18.10
C LEU A 47 -3.75 5.29 19.47
N PRO A 48 -2.41 5.46 19.64
CA PRO A 48 -1.90 6.10 20.85
C PRO A 48 -2.57 7.45 21.09
N GLU A 49 -2.72 7.82 22.36
CA GLU A 49 -3.23 9.13 22.74
C GLU A 49 -2.38 10.23 22.08
N SER A 50 -3.03 11.24 21.55
CA SER A 50 -2.39 12.35 20.83
C SER A 50 -1.59 11.95 19.58
N PHE A 51 -1.85 10.77 19.00
CA PHE A 51 -1.15 10.27 17.82
C PHE A 51 -1.21 11.26 16.66
N LEU A 52 -2.41 11.70 16.29
CA LEU A 52 -2.61 12.62 15.16
C LEU A 52 -1.96 13.98 15.42
N ARG A 53 -2.07 14.51 16.66
CA ARG A 53 -1.44 15.77 17.04
C ARG A 53 0.08 15.68 16.97
N THR A 54 0.67 14.60 17.46
CA THR A 54 2.11 14.39 17.39
C THR A 54 2.60 14.31 15.94
N LEU A 55 1.87 13.62 15.06
CA LEU A 55 2.18 13.57 13.63
C LEU A 55 2.14 14.97 13.01
N GLU A 56 1.10 15.75 13.29
CA GLU A 56 0.97 17.11 12.78
C GLU A 56 2.16 17.97 13.22
N ASP A 57 2.50 17.93 14.51
CA ASP A 57 3.60 18.74 15.08
C ASP A 57 4.97 18.34 14.55
N ARG A 58 5.19 17.04 14.32
CA ARG A 58 6.50 16.49 13.91
C ARG A 58 6.73 16.51 12.41
N THR A 59 5.69 16.36 11.61
CA THR A 59 5.81 16.19 10.16
C THR A 59 5.14 17.31 9.37
N ASN A 60 4.29 18.10 10.00
CA ASN A 60 3.46 19.09 9.34
C ASN A 60 2.54 18.50 8.25
N ALA A 61 2.24 17.21 8.36
CA ALA A 61 1.39 16.49 7.42
C ALA A 61 -0.08 16.84 7.62
N ASN A 62 -0.86 16.75 6.54
CA ASN A 62 -2.31 16.99 6.56
C ASN A 62 -3.12 15.70 6.75
N GLY A 63 -2.55 14.57 6.37
CA GLY A 63 -3.18 13.27 6.47
C GLY A 63 -2.20 12.17 6.84
N VAL A 64 -2.73 11.05 7.28
CA VAL A 64 -1.96 9.85 7.54
C VAL A 64 -2.58 8.68 6.80
N LEU A 65 -1.73 7.95 6.07
CA LEU A 65 -2.11 6.74 5.38
C LEU A 65 -1.57 5.53 6.14
N PHE A 66 -2.48 4.71 6.65
CA PHE A 66 -2.15 3.43 7.26
C PHE A 66 -2.28 2.34 6.19
N VAL A 67 -1.28 1.48 6.08
CA VAL A 67 -1.32 0.32 5.18
C VAL A 67 -0.88 -0.91 5.95
N ASP A 68 -1.78 -1.86 6.11
CA ASP A 68 -1.50 -3.18 6.68
C ASP A 68 -1.59 -4.22 5.57
N LEU A 69 -0.56 -5.04 5.47
CA LEU A 69 -0.52 -6.18 4.57
C LEU A 69 -0.80 -7.45 5.37
N HIS A 70 -1.73 -8.26 4.91
CA HIS A 70 -2.11 -9.50 5.57
C HIS A 70 -2.33 -10.61 4.57
N SER A 71 -2.46 -11.84 5.06
CA SER A 71 -2.82 -13.01 4.23
C SER A 71 -1.92 -13.20 3.00
N TYR A 72 -0.63 -12.91 3.14
CA TYR A 72 0.32 -13.06 2.05
C TYR A 72 0.65 -14.51 1.78
N ARG A 73 0.42 -14.94 0.55
CA ARG A 73 0.80 -16.26 0.05
C ARG A 73 1.60 -16.10 -1.24
N PRO A 74 2.93 -16.32 -1.21
CA PRO A 74 3.78 -16.17 -2.39
C PRO A 74 3.75 -17.35 -3.36
N TYR A 75 3.03 -18.40 -3.02
CA TYR A 75 2.89 -19.61 -3.84
C TYR A 75 1.60 -19.59 -4.65
N ARG A 76 1.59 -20.30 -5.75
CA ARG A 76 0.41 -20.36 -6.62
C ARG A 76 -0.77 -21.11 -5.98
N PRO A 77 -1.99 -20.62 -6.10
CA PRO A 77 -2.33 -19.26 -6.53
C PRO A 77 -1.90 -18.22 -5.49
N MET A 78 -1.20 -17.20 -5.92
CA MET A 78 -0.73 -16.13 -5.03
C MET A 78 -1.89 -15.32 -4.46
N SER A 79 -1.73 -14.85 -3.23
CA SER A 79 -2.70 -13.93 -2.63
C SER A 79 -2.01 -12.90 -1.76
N LEU A 80 -2.62 -11.72 -1.67
CA LEU A 80 -2.17 -10.63 -0.81
C LEU A 80 -3.38 -9.85 -0.34
N GLY A 81 -3.52 -9.72 0.97
CA GLY A 81 -4.55 -8.90 1.58
C GLY A 81 -4.00 -7.51 1.93
N VAL A 82 -4.80 -6.49 1.68
CA VAL A 82 -4.48 -5.10 1.99
C VAL A 82 -5.62 -4.49 2.80
N ARG A 83 -5.28 -3.93 3.95
CA ARG A 83 -6.17 -3.08 4.73
C ARG A 83 -5.52 -1.72 4.85
N ALA A 84 -6.18 -0.68 4.36
CA ALA A 84 -5.61 0.66 4.38
C ALA A 84 -6.67 1.70 4.71
N LYS A 85 -6.23 2.80 5.32
CA LYS A 85 -7.07 3.95 5.67
C LYS A 85 -6.31 5.24 5.48
N LEU A 86 -6.99 6.23 4.94
CA LEU A 86 -6.51 7.62 4.89
C LEU A 86 -7.33 8.45 5.89
N VAL A 87 -6.66 9.09 6.81
CA VAL A 87 -7.28 9.87 7.89
C VAL A 87 -6.81 11.32 7.78
N ASP A 88 -7.76 12.26 7.87
CA ASP A 88 -7.45 13.69 8.03
C ASP A 88 -6.90 13.95 9.44
N ILE A 89 -5.71 14.53 9.54
CA ILE A 89 -5.05 14.74 10.83
C ILE A 89 -5.80 15.76 11.69
N LYS A 90 -6.36 16.80 11.08
CA LYS A 90 -7.03 17.87 11.82
C LYS A 90 -8.38 17.45 12.38
N THR A 91 -9.16 16.73 11.59
CA THR A 91 -10.54 16.35 11.97
C THR A 91 -10.63 14.95 12.56
N GLY A 92 -9.65 14.09 12.30
CA GLY A 92 -9.71 12.67 12.64
C GLY A 92 -10.66 11.85 11.78
N GLU A 93 -11.22 12.45 10.74
CA GLU A 93 -12.18 11.77 9.85
C GLU A 93 -11.50 10.86 8.84
N PHE A 94 -12.14 9.73 8.54
CA PHE A 94 -11.69 8.83 7.49
C PHE A 94 -12.08 9.39 6.13
N MET A 95 -11.07 9.63 5.29
CA MET A 95 -11.26 10.11 3.92
C MET A 95 -11.38 8.98 2.91
N TRP A 96 -10.82 7.82 3.24
CA TRP A 96 -10.79 6.64 2.38
C TRP A 96 -10.41 5.42 3.22
N ALA A 97 -10.97 4.27 2.86
CA ALA A 97 -10.61 3.00 3.47
C ALA A 97 -10.83 1.86 2.49
N ILE A 98 -9.98 0.85 2.56
CA ILE A 98 -10.09 -0.38 1.78
C ILE A 98 -9.69 -1.57 2.64
N ASP A 99 -10.37 -2.70 2.45
CA ASP A 99 -10.02 -3.98 3.03
C ASP A 99 -10.33 -5.06 2.01
N GLU A 100 -9.31 -5.46 1.25
CA GLU A 100 -9.46 -6.40 0.15
C GLU A 100 -8.38 -7.47 0.19
N THR A 101 -8.76 -8.67 -0.23
CA THR A 101 -7.81 -9.75 -0.50
C THR A 101 -7.79 -10.04 -1.99
N PHE A 102 -6.63 -9.89 -2.59
CA PHE A 102 -6.40 -10.19 -4.00
C PHE A 102 -5.89 -11.62 -4.12
N ASP A 103 -6.71 -12.50 -4.69
CA ASP A 103 -6.38 -13.90 -4.91
C ASP A 103 -6.22 -14.15 -6.41
N ALA A 104 -5.03 -14.60 -6.83
CA ALA A 104 -4.72 -14.87 -8.23
C ALA A 104 -5.55 -16.01 -8.84
N GLY A 105 -6.24 -16.80 -8.02
CA GLY A 105 -7.22 -17.79 -8.48
C GLY A 105 -8.60 -17.23 -8.79
N HIS A 106 -8.85 -15.97 -8.44
CA HIS A 106 -10.15 -15.31 -8.63
C HIS A 106 -10.28 -14.73 -10.04
N ALA A 107 -11.44 -14.90 -10.69
CA ALA A 107 -11.67 -14.44 -12.06
C ALA A 107 -11.45 -12.92 -12.21
N SER A 108 -11.92 -12.12 -11.25
CA SER A 108 -11.74 -10.66 -11.28
C SER A 108 -10.27 -10.24 -11.21
N VAL A 109 -9.44 -10.97 -10.47
CA VAL A 109 -8.00 -10.72 -10.38
C VAL A 109 -7.30 -11.15 -11.67
N ILE A 110 -7.70 -12.25 -12.27
CA ILE A 110 -7.15 -12.70 -13.56
C ILE A 110 -7.38 -11.65 -14.63
N VAL A 111 -8.60 -11.14 -14.77
CA VAL A 111 -8.94 -10.10 -15.73
C VAL A 111 -8.21 -8.79 -15.43
N GLY A 112 -8.25 -8.34 -14.18
CA GLY A 112 -7.60 -7.11 -13.76
C GLY A 112 -6.09 -7.14 -13.94
N SER A 113 -5.45 -8.26 -13.68
CA SER A 113 -4.00 -8.43 -13.87
C SER A 113 -3.60 -8.38 -15.35
N SER A 114 -4.45 -8.90 -16.24
CA SER A 114 -4.22 -8.80 -17.69
C SER A 114 -4.27 -7.35 -18.19
N ILE A 115 -5.24 -6.59 -17.72
CA ILE A 115 -5.37 -5.16 -18.04
C ILE A 115 -4.16 -4.37 -17.52
N PHE A 116 -3.75 -4.63 -16.29
CA PHE A 116 -2.57 -4.03 -15.69
C PHE A 116 -1.30 -4.31 -16.49
N GLN A 117 -1.12 -5.57 -16.91
CA GLN A 117 0.04 -5.99 -17.69
C GLN A 117 0.11 -5.26 -19.04
N GLU A 118 -1.00 -5.08 -19.72
CA GLU A 118 -1.06 -4.30 -20.96
C GLU A 118 -0.65 -2.85 -20.74
N LYS A 119 -1.14 -2.21 -19.69
CA LYS A 119 -0.79 -0.83 -19.35
C LYS A 119 0.70 -0.68 -19.01
N GLU A 120 1.26 -1.61 -18.28
CA GLU A 120 2.69 -1.61 -17.94
C GLU A 120 3.58 -1.81 -19.17
N GLN A 121 3.17 -2.64 -20.12
CA GLN A 121 3.88 -2.82 -21.39
C GLN A 121 3.91 -1.54 -22.22
N VAL A 122 2.81 -0.79 -22.23
CA VAL A 122 2.73 0.50 -22.92
C VAL A 122 3.62 1.55 -22.26
N ARG A 123 3.69 1.57 -20.92
CA ARG A 123 4.56 2.49 -20.16
C ARG A 123 6.04 2.15 -20.30
N ALA A 124 6.35 0.88 -20.40
CA ALA A 124 7.72 0.35 -20.44
C ALA A 124 8.13 0.02 -21.89
N LEU A 125 8.07 0.99 -22.80
CA LEU A 125 8.42 0.84 -24.24
C LEU A 125 9.80 0.22 -24.50
N SER A 126 10.60 -0.01 -23.46
CA SER A 126 11.95 -0.57 -23.59
C SER A 126 12.31 -1.66 -22.57
N ALA A 127 11.47 -1.91 -21.58
CA ALA A 127 11.75 -2.95 -20.57
C ALA A 127 10.92 -4.20 -20.88
N LYS A 128 11.59 -5.24 -21.32
CA LYS A 128 11.01 -6.58 -21.40
C LYS A 128 10.70 -7.06 -19.98
N THR A 129 9.52 -6.78 -19.48
CA THR A 129 9.00 -7.48 -18.28
C THR A 129 8.70 -8.92 -18.71
N SER A 130 9.68 -9.78 -18.52
CA SER A 130 9.52 -11.20 -18.73
C SER A 130 8.72 -11.79 -17.57
N GLY A 131 7.47 -12.12 -17.79
CA GLY A 131 6.66 -12.85 -16.83
C GLY A 131 5.23 -12.34 -16.71
N SER A 132 4.33 -13.27 -16.43
CA SER A 132 2.95 -12.98 -16.11
C SER A 132 2.85 -12.38 -14.70
N VAL A 133 1.96 -11.41 -14.51
CA VAL A 133 1.61 -10.85 -13.18
C VAL A 133 1.27 -11.97 -12.18
N LEU A 134 0.59 -13.03 -12.64
CA LEU A 134 0.15 -14.13 -11.77
C LEU A 134 1.27 -15.11 -11.40
N HIS A 135 2.45 -14.95 -11.96
CA HIS A 135 3.58 -15.87 -11.76
C HIS A 135 4.76 -15.26 -11.02
N SER A 136 4.77 -13.94 -10.86
CA SER A 136 5.84 -13.23 -10.16
C SER A 136 5.28 -12.54 -8.91
N PRO A 137 5.76 -12.89 -7.71
CA PRO A 137 5.33 -12.22 -6.48
C PRO A 137 5.55 -10.70 -6.52
N ARG A 138 6.65 -10.27 -7.13
CA ARG A 138 6.97 -8.84 -7.28
C ARG A 138 5.95 -8.12 -8.15
N ILE A 139 5.68 -8.65 -9.33
CA ILE A 139 4.75 -8.04 -10.28
C ILE A 139 3.32 -8.10 -9.73
N PHE A 140 2.98 -9.19 -9.05
CA PHE A 140 1.69 -9.33 -8.37
C PHE A 140 1.50 -8.29 -7.27
N ALA A 141 2.51 -8.06 -6.42
CA ALA A 141 2.47 -7.02 -5.40
C ALA A 141 2.31 -5.62 -6.02
N LYS A 142 2.97 -5.35 -7.13
CA LYS A 142 2.83 -4.10 -7.88
C LYS A 142 1.40 -3.91 -8.41
N TYR A 143 0.81 -4.95 -8.96
CA TYR A 143 -0.58 -4.97 -9.40
C TYR A 143 -1.54 -4.66 -8.24
N VAL A 144 -1.36 -5.33 -7.10
CA VAL A 144 -2.19 -5.13 -5.91
C VAL A 144 -2.08 -3.69 -5.41
N ALA A 145 -0.87 -3.15 -5.31
CA ALA A 145 -0.63 -1.79 -4.87
C ALA A 145 -1.26 -0.76 -5.83
N SER A 146 -1.03 -0.91 -7.13
CA SER A 146 -1.60 -0.03 -8.16
C SER A 146 -3.12 -0.04 -8.12
N THR A 147 -3.73 -1.20 -8.04
CA THR A 147 -5.19 -1.34 -7.97
C THR A 147 -5.76 -0.73 -6.70
N THR A 148 -5.10 -0.96 -5.56
CA THR A 148 -5.49 -0.39 -4.27
C THR A 148 -5.47 1.14 -4.32
N PHE A 149 -4.36 1.73 -4.73
CA PHE A 149 -4.20 3.18 -4.70
C PHE A 149 -4.94 3.91 -5.82
N SER A 150 -5.34 3.22 -6.89
CA SER A 150 -6.19 3.80 -7.92
C SER A 150 -7.57 4.22 -7.40
N THR A 151 -7.98 3.69 -6.26
CA THR A 151 -9.26 4.02 -5.60
C THR A 151 -9.17 5.22 -4.66
N LEU A 152 -7.97 5.76 -4.42
CA LEU A 152 -7.81 6.96 -3.59
C LEU A 152 -8.57 8.14 -4.18
N PRO A 153 -9.19 8.99 -3.32
CA PRO A 153 -9.93 10.14 -3.82
C PRO A 153 -9.00 11.13 -4.52
N LEU A 154 -9.46 11.68 -5.63
CA LEU A 154 -8.79 12.78 -6.32
C LEU A 154 -8.91 14.05 -5.49
N ARG A 155 -7.84 14.81 -5.42
CA ARG A 155 -7.84 16.15 -4.83
C ARG A 155 -8.28 17.20 -5.84
#